data_0cf1a1a4a5d819a654a00c822c812d66
#
_entry.id   0cf1a1a4a5d819a654a00c822c812d66
#
_cell.length_a   1.000
_cell.length_b   1.000
_cell.length_c   1.000
_cell.angle_alpha   90.00
_cell.angle_beta   90.00
_cell.angle_gamma   90.00
#
_symmetry.space_group_name_H-M   'P 1'
#
loop_
_entity.id
_entity.type
_entity.pdbx_description
1 polymer ?
#
loop_
_entity_poly.entity_id
_entity_poly.type
_entity_poly.pdbx_seq_one_letter_code
_entity_poly.pdbx_strand_id
1 'polypeptide(L)'
;MDVMHSTALPASLDLDCPRSRPDLLDVRSSPIDGRGVFARRSIRRGDCVIEYTGEHIPWSSVADQADDPRTYFFGIKDGTVVINPERGGNEARWINHSCDPNCEAIEEEDGRVFIYALRDIRTGEEIFYDYQLEVDEPRTPLVESESPCHCGAANCRGTLLAPV
;
A
#
# COMPACT_ATOMS: atom_id res chain seq x y z
N MET A 1 -0.07 -23.30 16.30
CA MET A 1 1.07 -22.73 15.57
C MET A 1 0.85 -23.03 14.10
N ASP A 2 0.04 -22.23 13.43
CA ASP A 2 -0.18 -22.40 11.99
C ASP A 2 0.35 -21.18 11.27
N VAL A 3 1.50 -21.40 10.63
CA VAL A 3 2.11 -20.46 9.70
C VAL A 3 1.22 -20.44 8.45
N MET A 4 0.53 -19.34 8.22
CA MET A 4 -0.21 -19.16 6.99
C MET A 4 0.75 -19.18 5.80
N HIS A 5 0.57 -20.18 4.96
CA HIS A 5 1.28 -20.35 3.71
C HIS A 5 0.79 -19.27 2.74
N SER A 6 1.66 -18.33 2.41
CA SER A 6 1.54 -17.52 1.22
C SER A 6 1.42 -18.47 0.03
N THR A 7 0.31 -18.41 -0.69
CA THR A 7 0.14 -19.14 -1.94
C THR A 7 1.13 -18.58 -2.94
N ALA A 8 2.17 -19.35 -3.25
CA ALA A 8 3.14 -19.02 -4.27
C ALA A 8 2.42 -18.78 -5.60
N LEU A 9 2.49 -17.56 -6.11
CA LEU A 9 2.16 -17.23 -7.48
C LEU A 9 3.16 -17.92 -8.42
N PRO A 10 2.74 -18.35 -9.65
CA PRO A 10 3.62 -19.04 -10.57
C PRO A 10 4.80 -18.16 -10.96
N ALA A 11 5.98 -18.77 -10.97
CA ALA A 11 7.24 -18.17 -11.34
C ALA A 11 7.21 -17.65 -12.79
N SER A 12 6.95 -16.39 -12.92
CA SER A 12 7.33 -15.48 -14.00
C SER A 12 7.00 -14.09 -13.50
N LEU A 13 7.72 -13.64 -12.46
CA LEU A 13 7.68 -12.24 -12.07
C LEU A 13 8.33 -11.46 -13.20
N ASP A 14 7.54 -10.67 -13.89
CA ASP A 14 8.02 -9.71 -14.87
C ASP A 14 9.00 -8.77 -14.15
N LEU A 15 10.29 -8.96 -14.46
CA LEU A 15 11.39 -8.10 -14.02
C LEU A 15 11.25 -6.64 -14.50
N ASP A 16 10.13 -6.32 -15.14
CA ASP A 16 9.82 -5.05 -15.77
C ASP A 16 8.62 -4.30 -15.16
N CYS A 17 8.36 -4.46 -13.88
CA CYS A 17 7.40 -3.56 -13.24
C CYS A 17 7.97 -2.14 -13.18
N PRO A 18 7.41 -1.17 -13.92
CA PRO A 18 8.03 0.14 -14.05
C PRO A 18 7.88 0.96 -12.77
N ARG A 19 8.89 1.80 -12.52
CA ARG A 19 8.91 2.74 -11.39
C ARG A 19 7.98 3.94 -11.57
N SER A 20 7.46 4.17 -12.76
CA SER A 20 6.48 5.22 -13.05
C SER A 20 5.63 4.80 -14.24
N ARG A 21 4.33 5.01 -14.14
CA ARG A 21 3.34 4.58 -15.13
C ARG A 21 2.38 5.71 -15.54
N PRO A 22 2.87 6.85 -16.05
CA PRO A 22 2.01 7.95 -16.45
C PRO A 22 1.04 7.60 -17.60
N ASP A 23 1.34 6.54 -18.33
CA ASP A 23 0.47 5.95 -19.37
C ASP A 23 -0.69 5.14 -18.77
N LEU A 24 -0.51 4.60 -17.58
CA LEU A 24 -1.46 3.72 -16.90
C LEU A 24 -2.17 4.40 -15.74
N LEU A 25 -1.51 5.31 -15.05
CA LEU A 25 -1.94 5.87 -13.78
C LEU A 25 -2.16 7.39 -13.87
N ASP A 26 -3.15 7.85 -13.13
CA ASP A 26 -3.51 9.26 -12.98
C ASP A 26 -3.65 9.62 -11.50
N VAL A 27 -2.95 10.65 -11.04
CA VAL A 27 -3.04 11.13 -9.65
C VAL A 27 -3.96 12.33 -9.62
N ARG A 28 -5.07 12.23 -8.88
CA ARG A 28 -6.07 13.30 -8.76
C ARG A 28 -6.73 13.29 -7.38
N SER A 29 -7.63 14.24 -7.11
CA SER A 29 -8.41 14.26 -5.87
C SER A 29 -9.20 12.97 -5.71
N SER A 30 -9.16 12.40 -4.49
CA SER A 30 -9.89 11.20 -4.09
C SER A 30 -11.04 11.58 -3.15
N PRO A 31 -12.19 10.88 -3.27
CA PRO A 31 -13.26 11.01 -2.29
C PRO A 31 -12.95 10.31 -0.95
N ILE A 32 -11.91 9.47 -0.90
CA ILE A 32 -11.50 8.74 0.30
C ILE A 32 -10.63 9.61 1.18
N ASP A 33 -9.49 10.06 0.64
CA ASP A 33 -8.59 10.99 1.32
C ASP A 33 -7.73 11.74 0.30
N GLY A 34 -7.63 13.05 0.45
CA GLY A 34 -6.76 13.96 -0.27
C GLY A 34 -6.57 13.64 -1.76
N ARG A 35 -5.52 12.90 -2.08
CA ARG A 35 -5.17 12.44 -3.44
C ARG A 35 -5.32 10.92 -3.54
N GLY A 36 -5.61 10.45 -4.73
CA GLY A 36 -5.67 9.02 -5.05
C GLY A 36 -5.06 8.73 -6.42
N VAL A 37 -4.82 7.47 -6.67
CA VAL A 37 -4.31 6.95 -7.95
C VAL A 37 -5.42 6.24 -8.69
N PHE A 38 -5.62 6.58 -9.95
CA PHE A 38 -6.71 6.08 -10.78
C PHE A 38 -6.16 5.44 -12.05
N ALA A 39 -6.82 4.37 -12.49
CA ALA A 39 -6.45 3.69 -13.73
C ALA A 39 -6.86 4.52 -14.96
N ARG A 40 -5.91 4.89 -15.83
CA ARG A 40 -6.18 5.54 -17.14
C ARG A 40 -6.73 4.57 -18.17
N ARG A 41 -6.43 3.28 -18.02
CA ARG A 41 -6.93 2.18 -18.85
C ARG A 41 -7.13 0.95 -17.98
N SER A 42 -7.82 -0.06 -18.48
CA SER A 42 -8.05 -1.30 -17.74
C SER A 42 -6.72 -2.00 -17.41
N ILE A 43 -6.66 -2.56 -16.20
CA ILE A 43 -5.55 -3.36 -15.68
C ILE A 43 -6.11 -4.75 -15.41
N ARG A 44 -5.39 -5.80 -15.78
CA ARG A 44 -5.82 -7.17 -15.57
C ARG A 44 -5.39 -7.67 -14.20
N ARG A 45 -6.16 -8.60 -13.65
CA ARG A 45 -5.75 -9.36 -12.48
C ARG A 45 -4.35 -9.96 -12.66
N GLY A 46 -3.48 -9.77 -11.67
CA GLY A 46 -2.11 -10.26 -11.66
C GLY A 46 -1.09 -9.35 -12.33
N ASP A 47 -1.53 -8.30 -13.05
CA ASP A 47 -0.60 -7.33 -13.63
C ASP A 47 0.10 -6.54 -12.51
N CYS A 48 1.40 -6.30 -12.67
CA CYS A 48 2.11 -5.33 -11.85
C CYS A 48 1.67 -3.92 -12.22
N VAL A 49 1.16 -3.19 -11.25
CA VAL A 49 0.68 -1.82 -11.42
C VAL A 49 1.84 -0.83 -11.37
N ILE A 50 2.65 -0.89 -10.32
CA ILE A 50 3.78 0.03 -10.09
C ILE A 50 4.67 -0.48 -8.96
N GLU A 51 5.96 -0.12 -8.97
CA GLU A 51 6.84 -0.26 -7.79
C GLU A 51 6.58 0.89 -6.80
N TYR A 52 6.51 0.58 -5.51
CA TYR A 52 6.51 1.61 -4.45
C TYR A 52 7.95 2.04 -4.18
N THR A 53 8.33 3.22 -4.65
CA THR A 53 9.72 3.69 -4.58
C THR A 53 9.94 4.73 -3.48
N GLY A 54 11.19 4.82 -3.01
CA GLY A 54 11.64 5.80 -2.03
C GLY A 54 13.01 5.42 -1.46
N GLU A 55 13.52 6.27 -0.58
CA GLU A 55 14.74 5.99 0.15
C GLU A 55 14.49 4.95 1.24
N HIS A 56 15.31 3.90 1.30
CA HIS A 56 15.27 2.90 2.37
C HIS A 56 16.04 3.42 3.59
N ILE A 57 15.36 3.64 4.70
CA ILE A 57 15.94 4.16 5.94
C ILE A 57 15.53 3.30 7.14
N PRO A 58 16.38 3.19 8.19
CA PRO A 58 16.02 2.48 9.41
C PRO A 58 14.78 3.13 10.06
N TRP A 59 13.83 2.31 10.54
CA TRP A 59 12.67 2.78 11.29
C TRP A 59 13.07 3.67 12.47
N SER A 60 14.14 3.31 13.20
CA SER A 60 14.63 4.06 14.34
C SER A 60 15.03 5.51 14.04
N SER A 61 15.26 5.85 12.78
CA SER A 61 15.60 7.22 12.37
C SER A 61 14.40 8.12 12.11
N VAL A 62 13.19 7.55 12.05
CA VAL A 62 11.94 8.26 11.68
C VAL A 62 10.76 7.95 12.60
N ALA A 63 10.96 7.16 13.65
CA ALA A 63 9.88 6.72 14.54
C ALA A 63 9.12 7.90 15.19
N ASP A 64 9.79 9.01 15.44
CA ASP A 64 9.21 10.24 15.98
C ASP A 64 8.41 11.06 14.93
N GLN A 65 8.49 10.69 13.66
CA GLN A 65 7.77 11.34 12.54
C GLN A 65 6.59 10.49 12.04
N ALA A 66 6.43 9.27 12.55
CA ALA A 66 5.44 8.31 12.09
C ALA A 66 3.99 8.79 12.30
N ASP A 67 3.77 9.64 13.29
CA ASP A 67 2.46 10.20 13.61
C ASP A 67 2.02 11.33 12.66
N ASP A 68 2.91 11.81 11.77
CA ASP A 68 2.52 12.78 10.74
C ASP A 68 1.83 12.03 9.58
N PRO A 69 0.53 12.25 9.35
CA PRO A 69 -0.23 11.54 8.32
C PRO A 69 0.27 11.80 6.89
N ARG A 70 1.22 12.72 6.71
CA ARG A 70 1.81 13.07 5.41
C ARG A 70 3.06 12.29 5.06
N THR A 71 3.56 11.44 5.96
CA THR A 71 4.84 10.75 5.76
C THR A 71 4.78 9.63 4.74
N TYR A 72 3.66 8.92 4.63
CA TYR A 72 3.45 7.79 3.69
C TYR A 72 4.56 6.72 3.75
N PHE A 73 5.16 6.51 4.91
CA PHE A 73 6.18 5.49 5.11
C PHE A 73 5.62 4.09 4.86
N PHE A 74 6.36 3.28 4.10
CA PHE A 74 6.03 1.88 3.88
C PHE A 74 7.01 0.99 4.63
N GLY A 75 6.51 0.23 5.63
CA GLY A 75 7.32 -0.69 6.43
C GLY A 75 7.72 -1.94 5.62
N ILE A 76 9.00 -2.31 5.69
CA ILE A 76 9.57 -3.51 5.08
C ILE A 76 10.49 -4.22 6.08
N LYS A 77 10.90 -5.44 5.79
CA LYS A 77 11.80 -6.24 6.63
C LYS A 77 11.32 -6.33 8.08
N ASP A 78 10.07 -6.76 8.23
CA ASP A 78 9.40 -6.88 9.53
C ASP A 78 9.39 -5.56 10.33
N GLY A 79 9.22 -4.43 9.62
CA GLY A 79 9.15 -3.09 10.23
C GLY A 79 10.49 -2.50 10.66
N THR A 80 11.62 -3.16 10.39
CA THR A 80 12.95 -2.62 10.77
C THR A 80 13.46 -1.54 9.83
N VAL A 81 12.95 -1.52 8.60
CA VAL A 81 13.27 -0.54 7.55
C VAL A 81 11.97 0.04 7.01
N VAL A 82 12.01 1.28 6.58
CA VAL A 82 10.90 1.90 5.85
C VAL A 82 11.37 2.47 4.52
N ILE A 83 10.47 2.46 3.54
CA ILE A 83 10.62 3.22 2.30
C ILE A 83 10.04 4.60 2.57
N ASN A 84 10.89 5.63 2.47
CA ASN A 84 10.48 7.03 2.57
C ASN A 84 10.24 7.60 1.17
N PRO A 85 8.97 7.80 0.74
CA PRO A 85 8.67 8.28 -0.60
C PRO A 85 8.90 9.78 -0.81
N GLU A 86 9.26 10.54 0.22
CA GLU A 86 9.64 11.94 0.07
C GLU A 86 10.94 12.11 -0.71
N ARG A 87 11.78 11.08 -0.71
CA ARG A 87 13.05 11.05 -1.43
C ARG A 87 13.06 9.91 -2.45
N GLY A 88 12.96 10.25 -3.71
CA GLY A 88 12.95 9.28 -4.81
C GLY A 88 11.65 8.48 -4.92
N GLY A 89 10.57 8.93 -4.30
CA GLY A 89 9.24 8.33 -4.40
C GLY A 89 8.56 8.64 -5.74
N ASN A 90 7.47 7.92 -5.99
CA ASN A 90 6.67 8.02 -7.20
C ASN A 90 5.16 8.13 -6.88
N GLU A 91 4.31 7.95 -7.88
CA GLU A 91 2.85 8.03 -7.77
C GLU A 91 2.25 7.04 -6.76
N ALA A 92 2.93 5.92 -6.49
CA ALA A 92 2.45 4.87 -5.58
C ALA A 92 2.17 5.41 -4.17
N ARG A 93 2.89 6.44 -3.72
CA ARG A 93 2.65 7.08 -2.42
C ARG A 93 1.23 7.62 -2.23
N TRP A 94 0.52 7.87 -3.32
CA TRP A 94 -0.84 8.42 -3.31
C TRP A 94 -1.92 7.33 -3.40
N ILE A 95 -1.55 6.06 -3.44
CA ILE A 95 -2.52 4.96 -3.41
C ILE A 95 -3.16 4.91 -2.03
N ASN A 96 -4.48 5.08 -1.97
CA ASN A 96 -5.23 5.06 -0.73
C ASN A 96 -5.48 3.63 -0.23
N HIS A 97 -5.83 3.54 1.07
CA HIS A 97 -6.25 2.30 1.70
C HIS A 97 -7.69 1.93 1.35
N SER A 98 -7.96 0.64 1.25
CA SER A 98 -9.30 0.08 1.34
C SER A 98 -9.27 -1.25 2.11
N CYS A 99 -10.33 -1.49 2.90
CA CYS A 99 -10.58 -2.80 3.52
C CYS A 99 -11.12 -3.84 2.53
N ASP A 100 -11.49 -3.41 1.32
CA ASP A 100 -11.84 -4.24 0.16
C ASP A 100 -11.00 -3.79 -1.04
N PRO A 101 -9.69 -4.08 -1.02
CA PRO A 101 -8.74 -3.52 -1.99
C PRO A 101 -8.84 -4.21 -3.36
N ASN A 102 -8.46 -3.50 -4.41
CA ASN A 102 -8.31 -4.05 -5.74
C ASN A 102 -6.85 -4.36 -6.10
N CYS A 103 -5.91 -4.01 -5.23
CA CYS A 103 -4.50 -4.34 -5.35
C CYS A 103 -3.95 -4.86 -4.02
N GLU A 104 -2.76 -5.47 -4.09
CA GLU A 104 -1.96 -5.86 -2.94
C GLU A 104 -0.53 -5.34 -3.10
N ALA A 105 0.14 -5.08 -1.98
CA ALA A 105 1.55 -4.74 -1.94
C ALA A 105 2.35 -5.98 -1.56
N ILE A 106 3.35 -6.32 -2.38
CA ILE A 106 4.23 -7.48 -2.16
C ILE A 106 5.66 -6.99 -2.00
N GLU A 107 6.27 -7.33 -0.86
CA GLU A 107 7.70 -7.14 -0.62
C GLU A 107 8.48 -8.31 -1.20
N GLU A 108 9.49 -7.99 -2.02
CA GLU A 108 10.44 -8.95 -2.56
C GLU A 108 11.64 -9.16 -1.61
N GLU A 109 12.40 -10.23 -1.82
CA GLU A 109 13.56 -10.58 -0.97
C GLU A 109 14.62 -9.46 -0.88
N ASP A 110 14.75 -8.64 -1.92
CA ASP A 110 15.66 -7.50 -1.97
C ASP A 110 15.13 -6.24 -1.24
N GLY A 111 13.89 -6.31 -0.71
CA GLY A 111 13.22 -5.22 -0.01
C GLY A 111 12.53 -4.22 -0.93
N ARG A 112 12.38 -4.53 -2.22
CA ARG A 112 11.54 -3.76 -3.14
C ARG A 112 10.08 -4.12 -2.93
N VAL A 113 9.19 -3.16 -3.08
CA VAL A 113 7.74 -3.38 -2.94
C VAL A 113 7.05 -3.10 -4.26
N PHE A 114 6.21 -4.03 -4.68
CA PHE A 114 5.43 -3.92 -5.90
C PHE A 114 3.93 -4.01 -5.62
N ILE A 115 3.16 -3.22 -6.33
CA ILE A 115 1.71 -3.21 -6.26
C ILE A 115 1.16 -4.05 -7.41
N TYR A 116 0.40 -5.10 -7.08
CA TYR A 116 -0.22 -6.03 -8.04
C TYR A 116 -1.74 -5.96 -7.99
N ALA A 117 -2.38 -6.09 -9.13
CA ALA A 117 -3.84 -6.12 -9.22
C ALA A 117 -4.41 -7.47 -8.74
N LEU A 118 -5.28 -7.44 -7.72
CA LEU A 118 -5.99 -8.63 -7.20
C LEU A 118 -7.16 -9.08 -8.08
N ARG A 119 -7.71 -8.16 -8.86
CA ARG A 119 -8.81 -8.36 -9.81
C ARG A 119 -8.63 -7.44 -11.00
N ASP A 120 -9.47 -7.61 -12.01
CA ASP A 120 -9.52 -6.64 -13.11
C ASP A 120 -9.96 -5.27 -12.58
N ILE A 121 -9.24 -4.22 -12.98
CA ILE A 121 -9.51 -2.82 -12.64
C ILE A 121 -9.93 -2.09 -13.91
N ARG A 122 -11.05 -1.37 -13.84
CA ARG A 122 -11.60 -0.65 -14.99
C ARG A 122 -10.95 0.72 -15.15
N THR A 123 -10.96 1.23 -16.37
CA THR A 123 -10.60 2.61 -16.64
C THR A 123 -11.39 3.57 -15.75
N GLY A 124 -10.69 4.49 -15.09
CA GLY A 124 -11.27 5.50 -14.18
C GLY A 124 -11.48 5.02 -12.74
N GLU A 125 -11.26 3.73 -12.46
CA GLU A 125 -11.36 3.17 -11.11
C GLU A 125 -10.16 3.59 -10.26
N GLU A 126 -10.39 3.94 -9.00
CA GLU A 126 -9.33 4.22 -8.04
C GLU A 126 -8.65 2.94 -7.60
N ILE A 127 -7.33 3.01 -7.40
CA ILE A 127 -6.47 1.92 -6.98
C ILE A 127 -6.29 1.99 -5.46
N PHE A 128 -6.44 0.84 -4.79
CA PHE A 128 -6.34 0.69 -3.35
C PHE A 128 -5.54 -0.55 -2.99
N TYR A 129 -4.81 -0.50 -1.88
CA TYR A 129 -4.33 -1.69 -1.19
C TYR A 129 -4.64 -1.61 0.31
N ASP A 130 -4.60 -2.72 1.01
CA ASP A 130 -4.76 -2.75 2.47
C ASP A 130 -3.43 -2.35 3.11
N TYR A 131 -3.41 -1.27 3.87
CA TYR A 131 -2.19 -0.74 4.50
C TYR A 131 -1.65 -1.67 5.58
N GLN A 132 -2.53 -2.38 6.29
CA GLN A 132 -2.18 -3.31 7.37
C GLN A 132 -1.21 -2.69 8.36
N LEU A 133 -1.51 -1.47 8.83
CA LEU A 133 -0.65 -0.78 9.77
C LEU A 133 -0.50 -1.58 11.07
N GLU A 134 0.72 -1.68 11.56
CA GLU A 134 1.06 -2.32 12.82
C GLU A 134 1.37 -1.26 13.88
N VAL A 135 1.04 -1.57 15.12
CA VAL A 135 1.34 -0.74 16.29
C VAL A 135 1.98 -1.60 17.36
N ASP A 136 2.98 -1.06 18.05
CA ASP A 136 3.69 -1.76 19.13
C ASP A 136 2.87 -1.84 20.42
N GLU A 137 1.80 -1.05 20.52
CA GLU A 137 0.94 -0.98 21.71
C GLU A 137 -0.16 -2.07 21.69
N PRO A 138 -0.65 -2.50 22.86
CA PRO A 138 -1.81 -3.38 22.95
C PRO A 138 -3.02 -2.75 22.24
N ARG A 139 -3.63 -3.51 21.35
CA ARG A 139 -4.76 -3.04 20.56
C ARG A 139 -5.98 -2.78 21.43
N THR A 140 -6.38 -1.55 21.52
CA THR A 140 -7.56 -1.06 22.26
C THR A 140 -8.44 -0.23 21.33
N PRO A 141 -9.75 -0.01 21.68
CA PRO A 141 -10.60 0.88 20.90
C PRO A 141 -10.02 2.31 20.73
N LEU A 142 -9.23 2.78 21.70
CA LEU A 142 -8.55 4.08 21.61
C LEU A 142 -7.49 4.04 20.49
N VAL A 143 -6.59 3.06 20.52
CA VAL A 143 -5.53 2.86 19.51
C VAL A 143 -6.15 2.70 18.11
N GLU A 144 -7.25 1.95 17.98
CA GLU A 144 -7.95 1.82 16.68
C GLU A 144 -8.51 3.16 16.19
N SER A 145 -8.98 4.02 17.09
CA SER A 145 -9.53 5.33 16.75
C SER A 145 -8.49 6.37 16.32
N GLU A 146 -7.20 6.11 16.61
CA GLU A 146 -6.08 6.97 16.17
C GLU A 146 -5.72 6.75 14.70
N SER A 147 -6.13 5.61 14.13
CA SER A 147 -5.92 5.29 12.71
C SER A 147 -7.25 4.98 12.02
N PRO A 148 -8.17 5.96 11.90
CA PRO A 148 -9.52 5.72 11.38
C PRO A 148 -9.50 5.41 9.89
N CYS A 149 -10.36 4.48 9.46
CA CYS A 149 -10.57 4.15 8.05
C CYS A 149 -11.89 4.73 7.55
N HIS A 150 -11.84 5.39 6.41
CA HIS A 150 -12.98 5.99 5.71
C HIS A 150 -13.16 5.44 4.28
N CYS A 151 -12.70 4.20 4.02
CA CYS A 151 -12.69 3.63 2.67
C CYS A 151 -14.09 3.40 2.06
N GLY A 152 -15.15 3.40 2.87
CA GLY A 152 -16.53 3.21 2.41
C GLY A 152 -16.87 1.78 1.96
N ALA A 153 -15.96 0.81 2.11
CA ALA A 153 -16.24 -0.59 1.79
C ALA A 153 -17.30 -1.18 2.73
N ALA A 154 -18.11 -2.11 2.21
CA ALA A 154 -19.16 -2.77 3.02
C ALA A 154 -18.60 -3.57 4.21
N ASN A 155 -17.36 -4.06 4.08
CA ASN A 155 -16.61 -4.79 5.11
C ASN A 155 -15.55 -3.90 5.81
N CYS A 156 -15.73 -2.57 5.79
CA CYS A 156 -14.79 -1.65 6.41
C CYS A 156 -14.58 -1.96 7.89
N ARG A 157 -13.31 -2.10 8.31
CA ARG A 157 -12.91 -2.38 9.69
C ARG A 157 -13.03 -1.16 10.63
N GLY A 158 -13.19 0.05 10.05
CA GLY A 158 -13.17 1.31 10.79
C GLY A 158 -11.78 1.79 11.19
N THR A 159 -10.74 1.01 10.90
CA THR A 159 -9.35 1.33 11.19
C THR A 159 -8.44 0.91 10.05
N LEU A 160 -7.29 1.59 9.89
CA LEU A 160 -6.22 1.25 8.94
C LEU A 160 -5.31 0.12 9.46
N LEU A 161 -5.48 -0.26 10.73
CA LEU A 161 -4.66 -1.31 11.35
C LEU A 161 -4.93 -2.67 10.71
N ALA A 162 -3.90 -3.53 10.73
CA ALA A 162 -4.00 -4.91 10.27
C ALA A 162 -5.16 -5.66 10.96
N PRO A 163 -5.79 -6.66 10.34
CA PRO A 163 -6.73 -7.54 11.02
C PRO A 163 -6.08 -8.24 12.23
N VAL A 164 -6.87 -8.50 13.29
CA VAL A 164 -6.43 -9.28 14.47
C VAL A 164 -6.55 -10.76 14.17
#